data_cb7589b44a34869e07c31dd060c53235
#
_entry.id   cb7589b44a34869e07c31dd060c53235
#
_cell.length_a   1.000
_cell.length_b   1.000
_cell.length_c   1.000
_cell.angle_alpha   90.00
_cell.angle_beta   90.00
_cell.angle_gamma   90.00
#
_symmetry.space_group_name_H-M   'P 1'
#
loop_
_entity.id
_entity.type
_entity.pdbx_description
1 polymer ?
#
loop_
_entity_poly.entity_id
_entity_poly.type
_entity_poly.pdbx_seq_one_letter_code
_entity_poly.pdbx_strand_id
1 'polypeptide(L)'
;MRPTTSILVSEEMRVTVSKYAFPSLAALGNQLALAAIIGMLSYAFVDQIYFGELPCPLCLMQRIGFVIIGFALVLNIRCGAHSAHYGWGIIGGLVGMMVSLRQVLLHVLPGDKGFGATFLELHFYTWAFVAYVGLIAGLAILFMLPNRNVRSRSLLANTLVILFIAITFANLASTLLQCGIGPCADDPVQYEGWIWLRTRFGF
;
A
#
# COMPACT_ATOMS: atom_id res chain seq x y z
N MET A 1 -9.13 45.23 37.78
CA MET A 1 -9.09 43.80 37.99
C MET A 1 -8.05 43.21 37.01
N ARG A 2 -6.92 42.69 37.49
CA ARG A 2 -5.88 42.06 36.64
C ARG A 2 -6.30 40.63 36.36
N PRO A 3 -6.26 40.15 35.09
CA PRO A 3 -6.50 38.75 34.82
C PRO A 3 -5.36 37.94 35.42
N THR A 4 -5.70 36.93 36.15
CA THR A 4 -4.84 36.12 36.99
C THR A 4 -3.82 35.36 36.17
N THR A 5 -2.56 35.55 36.51
CA THR A 5 -1.34 34.88 35.96
C THR A 5 -1.47 33.33 35.89
N SER A 6 -2.40 32.75 36.67
CA SER A 6 -2.71 31.33 36.72
C SER A 6 -3.34 30.75 35.42
N ILE A 7 -4.10 31.59 34.67
CA ILE A 7 -4.73 31.14 33.41
C ILE A 7 -3.70 31.04 32.29
N LEU A 8 -2.76 31.97 32.22
CA LEU A 8 -1.70 31.97 31.21
C LEU A 8 -0.72 30.81 31.41
N VAL A 9 -0.36 30.49 32.66
CA VAL A 9 0.51 29.34 32.99
C VAL A 9 -0.17 28.00 32.63
N SER A 10 -1.48 27.88 32.80
CA SER A 10 -2.21 26.68 32.45
C SER A 10 -2.34 26.48 30.93
N GLU A 11 -2.40 27.55 30.16
CA GLU A 11 -2.44 27.50 28.70
C GLU A 11 -1.07 27.16 28.09
N GLU A 12 0.01 27.78 28.60
CA GLU A 12 1.38 27.40 28.17
C GLU A 12 1.71 25.96 28.51
N MET A 13 1.31 25.46 29.67
CA MET A 13 1.51 24.08 30.07
C MET A 13 0.70 23.10 29.19
N ARG A 14 -0.53 23.45 28.79
CA ARG A 14 -1.32 22.68 27.82
C ARG A 14 -0.71 22.64 26.42
N VAL A 15 -0.15 23.77 25.96
CA VAL A 15 0.53 23.86 24.68
C VAL A 15 1.83 23.04 24.68
N THR A 16 2.55 23.01 25.78
CA THR A 16 3.81 22.26 25.92
C THR A 16 3.57 20.75 26.01
N VAL A 17 2.56 20.32 26.77
CA VAL A 17 2.14 18.89 26.86
C VAL A 17 1.60 18.37 25.51
N SER A 18 0.96 19.24 24.71
CA SER A 18 0.50 18.89 23.36
C SER A 18 1.64 18.62 22.36
N LYS A 19 2.84 19.20 22.59
CA LYS A 19 4.01 18.97 21.72
C LYS A 19 4.67 17.61 21.91
N TYR A 20 4.45 16.93 23.02
CA TYR A 20 4.99 15.60 23.34
C TYR A 20 3.90 14.53 23.40
N ALA A 21 2.71 14.79 22.85
CA ALA A 21 1.67 13.77 22.76
C ALA A 21 2.20 12.58 21.95
N PHE A 22 2.24 11.40 22.55
CA PHE A 22 2.47 10.15 21.86
C PHE A 22 1.54 10.07 20.63
N PRO A 23 2.03 9.55 19.49
CA PRO A 23 1.18 9.39 18.32
C PRO A 23 -0.08 8.63 18.73
N SER A 24 -1.24 9.13 18.32
CA SER A 24 -2.50 8.43 18.62
C SER A 24 -2.41 7.02 18.03
N LEU A 25 -3.04 6.03 18.67
CA LEU A 25 -3.04 4.64 18.20
C LEU A 25 -3.46 4.54 16.72
N ALA A 26 -4.40 5.39 16.30
CA ALA A 26 -4.80 5.51 14.90
C ALA A 26 -3.66 6.02 14.00
N ALA A 27 -2.87 7.01 14.45
CA ALA A 27 -1.75 7.51 13.66
C ALA A 27 -0.65 6.45 13.51
N LEU A 28 -0.33 5.73 14.59
CA LEU A 28 0.62 4.63 14.55
C LEU A 28 0.13 3.50 13.63
N GLY A 29 -1.13 3.09 13.76
CA GLY A 29 -1.74 2.05 12.93
C GLY A 29 -1.71 2.39 11.44
N ASN A 30 -2.04 3.63 11.06
CA ASN A 30 -1.95 4.09 9.67
C ASN A 30 -0.51 4.04 9.14
N GLN A 31 0.49 4.42 9.95
CA GLN A 31 1.91 4.37 9.57
C GLN A 31 2.41 2.93 9.43
N LEU A 32 2.05 2.04 10.35
CA LEU A 32 2.42 0.61 10.28
C LEU A 32 1.80 -0.07 9.07
N ALA A 33 0.51 0.17 8.80
CA ALA A 33 -0.16 -0.36 7.62
C ALA A 33 0.48 0.16 6.32
N LEU A 34 0.83 1.46 6.26
CA LEU A 34 1.53 2.02 5.10
C LEU A 34 2.92 1.41 4.93
N ALA A 35 3.68 1.21 6.02
CA ALA A 35 4.98 0.56 5.98
C ALA A 35 4.89 -0.89 5.47
N ALA A 36 3.87 -1.64 5.88
CA ALA A 36 3.62 -2.99 5.39
C ALA A 36 3.33 -3.00 3.88
N ILE A 37 2.52 -2.06 3.37
CA ILE A 37 2.23 -1.93 1.94
C ILE A 37 3.49 -1.58 1.15
N ILE A 38 4.33 -0.65 1.65
CA ILE A 38 5.60 -0.33 1.03
C ILE A 38 6.48 -1.59 0.95
N GLY A 39 6.55 -2.37 2.02
CA GLY A 39 7.30 -3.63 2.05
C GLY A 39 6.81 -4.62 1.00
N MET A 40 5.50 -4.83 0.88
CA MET A 40 4.90 -5.74 -0.11
C MET A 40 5.14 -5.29 -1.55
N LEU A 41 4.93 -4.00 -1.85
CA LEU A 41 5.18 -3.45 -3.19
C LEU A 41 6.67 -3.47 -3.55
N SER A 42 7.55 -3.21 -2.57
CA SER A 42 9.00 -3.27 -2.78
C SER A 42 9.46 -4.70 -3.03
N TYR A 43 8.95 -5.66 -2.27
CA TYR A 43 9.24 -7.08 -2.47
C TYR A 43 8.84 -7.52 -3.88
N ALA A 44 7.58 -7.23 -4.27
CA ALA A 44 7.08 -7.59 -5.60
C ALA A 44 7.87 -6.91 -6.75
N PHE A 45 8.39 -5.69 -6.53
CA PHE A 45 9.24 -4.99 -7.48
C PHE A 45 10.64 -5.61 -7.57
N VAL A 46 11.25 -5.95 -6.43
CA VAL A 46 12.56 -6.61 -6.37
C VAL A 46 12.49 -7.99 -7.01
N ASP A 47 11.45 -8.76 -6.74
CA ASP A 47 11.20 -10.07 -7.34
C ASP A 47 11.18 -9.98 -8.87
N GLN A 48 10.44 -9.01 -9.40
CA GLN A 48 10.39 -8.76 -10.84
C GLN A 48 11.73 -8.37 -11.46
N ILE A 49 12.53 -7.52 -10.80
CA ILE A 49 13.77 -6.97 -11.37
C ILE A 49 14.97 -7.89 -11.11
N TYR A 50 15.08 -8.47 -9.92
CA TYR A 50 16.24 -9.25 -9.50
C TYR A 50 16.14 -10.71 -9.92
N PHE A 51 14.96 -11.33 -9.78
CA PHE A 51 14.74 -12.71 -10.18
C PHE A 51 14.22 -12.85 -11.61
N GLY A 52 13.82 -11.73 -12.24
CA GLY A 52 13.32 -11.73 -13.61
C GLY A 52 11.91 -12.32 -13.76
N GLU A 53 11.19 -12.52 -12.66
CA GLU A 53 9.84 -13.05 -12.67
C GLU A 53 8.83 -11.96 -13.07
N LEU A 54 8.42 -11.96 -14.34
CA LEU A 54 7.46 -11.00 -14.85
C LEU A 54 6.07 -11.28 -14.25
N PRO A 55 5.42 -10.28 -13.63
CA PRO A 55 4.11 -10.48 -13.01
C PRO A 55 3.01 -10.71 -14.04
N CYS A 56 2.14 -11.67 -13.77
CA CYS A 56 0.93 -11.91 -14.56
C CYS A 56 -0.07 -10.73 -14.44
N PRO A 57 -1.07 -10.62 -15.34
CA PRO A 57 -2.08 -9.55 -15.26
C PRO A 57 -2.80 -9.49 -13.92
N LEU A 58 -3.14 -10.64 -13.31
CA LEU A 58 -3.76 -10.69 -11.99
C LEU A 58 -2.81 -10.19 -10.89
N CYS A 59 -1.51 -10.50 -10.99
CA CYS A 59 -0.49 -9.99 -10.07
C CYS A 59 -0.37 -8.46 -10.13
N LEU A 60 -0.48 -7.87 -11.33
CA LEU A 60 -0.50 -6.42 -11.50
C LEU A 60 -1.75 -5.78 -10.88
N MET A 61 -2.93 -6.41 -11.07
CA MET A 61 -4.19 -5.95 -10.44
C MET A 61 -4.14 -6.03 -8.92
N GLN A 62 -3.49 -7.03 -8.34
CA GLN A 62 -3.22 -7.10 -6.89
C GLN A 62 -2.37 -5.91 -6.43
N ARG A 63 -1.30 -5.55 -7.15
CA ARG A 63 -0.50 -4.36 -6.81
C ARG A 63 -1.36 -3.08 -6.79
N ILE A 64 -2.31 -2.94 -7.72
CA ILE A 64 -3.24 -1.79 -7.75
C ILE A 64 -4.09 -1.74 -6.47
N GLY A 65 -4.60 -2.86 -5.97
CA GLY A 65 -5.33 -2.92 -4.71
C GLY A 65 -4.50 -2.39 -3.52
N PHE A 66 -3.24 -2.80 -3.39
CA PHE A 66 -2.32 -2.27 -2.36
C PHE A 66 -2.07 -0.77 -2.54
N VAL A 67 -1.94 -0.28 -3.77
CA VAL A 67 -1.77 1.15 -4.06
C VAL A 67 -3.00 1.95 -3.60
N ILE A 68 -4.23 1.48 -3.85
CA ILE A 68 -5.45 2.17 -3.41
C ILE A 68 -5.51 2.25 -1.88
N ILE A 69 -5.21 1.15 -1.16
CA ILE A 69 -5.11 1.16 0.30
C ILE A 69 -4.03 2.15 0.76
N GLY A 70 -2.87 2.12 0.15
CA GLY A 70 -1.76 3.02 0.47
C GLY A 70 -2.13 4.48 0.31
N PHE A 71 -2.83 4.87 -0.76
CA PHE A 71 -3.35 6.24 -0.93
C PHE A 71 -4.34 6.63 0.17
N ALA A 72 -5.25 5.74 0.56
CA ALA A 72 -6.18 5.99 1.65
C ALA A 72 -5.43 6.25 2.98
N LEU A 73 -4.38 5.49 3.26
CA LEU A 73 -3.52 5.68 4.43
C LEU A 73 -2.71 6.99 4.37
N VAL A 74 -2.19 7.35 3.19
CA VAL A 74 -1.52 8.64 2.97
C VAL A 74 -2.46 9.81 3.26
N LEU A 75 -3.71 9.74 2.81
CA LEU A 75 -4.73 10.75 3.12
C LEU A 75 -4.98 10.83 4.62
N ASN A 76 -5.09 9.70 5.34
CA ASN A 76 -5.22 9.68 6.79
C ASN A 76 -4.02 10.34 7.49
N ILE A 77 -2.81 10.07 7.04
CA ILE A 77 -1.57 10.63 7.61
C ILE A 77 -1.48 12.15 7.35
N ARG A 78 -1.82 12.61 6.14
CA ARG A 78 -1.66 14.01 5.70
C ARG A 78 -2.83 14.92 6.07
N CYS A 79 -4.04 14.43 5.91
CA CYS A 79 -5.27 15.20 6.11
C CYS A 79 -5.93 14.93 7.47
N GLY A 80 -5.49 13.89 8.18
CA GLY A 80 -6.11 13.39 9.40
C GLY A 80 -7.02 12.20 9.11
N ALA A 81 -7.16 11.32 10.12
CA ALA A 81 -7.96 10.12 10.01
C ALA A 81 -9.45 10.47 9.78
N HIS A 82 -9.99 10.00 8.67
CA HIS A 82 -11.37 10.24 8.27
C HIS A 82 -12.04 8.94 7.80
N SER A 83 -13.33 8.78 8.13
CA SER A 83 -14.09 7.57 7.79
C SER A 83 -14.12 7.26 6.29
N ALA A 84 -14.23 8.30 5.45
CA ALA A 84 -14.22 8.13 3.99
C ALA A 84 -12.90 7.55 3.47
N HIS A 85 -11.75 7.95 4.04
CA HIS A 85 -10.45 7.40 3.63
C HIS A 85 -10.37 5.90 3.96
N TYR A 86 -10.79 5.49 5.17
CA TYR A 86 -10.86 4.07 5.52
C TYR A 86 -11.82 3.30 4.62
N GLY A 87 -12.97 3.89 4.28
CA GLY A 87 -13.93 3.31 3.34
C GLY A 87 -13.31 3.01 1.98
N TRP A 88 -12.60 3.98 1.39
CA TRP A 88 -11.86 3.78 0.13
C TRP A 88 -10.78 2.70 0.25
N GLY A 89 -10.03 2.69 1.37
CA GLY A 89 -9.05 1.65 1.63
C GLY A 89 -9.66 0.25 1.71
N ILE A 90 -10.80 0.10 2.38
CA ILE A 90 -11.52 -1.17 2.50
C ILE A 90 -12.03 -1.62 1.12
N ILE A 91 -12.61 -0.72 0.31
CA ILE A 91 -13.07 -1.05 -1.05
C ILE A 91 -11.89 -1.53 -1.91
N GLY A 92 -10.78 -0.80 -1.91
CA GLY A 92 -9.56 -1.21 -2.63
C GLY A 92 -9.03 -2.57 -2.16
N GLY A 93 -9.07 -2.80 -0.85
CA GLY A 93 -8.70 -4.08 -0.24
C GLY A 93 -9.59 -5.23 -0.68
N LEU A 94 -10.92 -5.02 -0.70
CA LEU A 94 -11.88 -6.04 -1.17
C LEU A 94 -11.64 -6.39 -2.64
N VAL A 95 -11.41 -5.40 -3.50
CA VAL A 95 -11.11 -5.66 -4.92
C VAL A 95 -9.81 -6.47 -5.05
N GLY A 96 -8.73 -6.07 -4.38
CA GLY A 96 -7.46 -6.79 -4.40
C GLY A 96 -7.58 -8.21 -3.82
N MET A 97 -8.35 -8.38 -2.75
CA MET A 97 -8.65 -9.68 -2.14
C MET A 97 -9.39 -10.60 -3.13
N MET A 98 -10.39 -10.08 -3.84
CA MET A 98 -11.14 -10.86 -4.84
C MET A 98 -10.27 -11.30 -6.02
N VAL A 99 -9.36 -10.42 -6.48
CA VAL A 99 -8.38 -10.75 -7.53
C VAL A 99 -7.42 -11.85 -7.05
N SER A 100 -6.90 -11.73 -5.82
CA SER A 100 -6.03 -12.74 -5.22
C SER A 100 -6.75 -14.08 -5.04
N LEU A 101 -7.98 -14.05 -4.53
CA LEU A 101 -8.81 -15.25 -4.38
C LEU A 101 -9.06 -15.93 -5.73
N ARG A 102 -9.38 -15.16 -6.78
CA ARG A 102 -9.53 -15.70 -8.14
C ARG A 102 -8.27 -16.45 -8.55
N GLN A 103 -7.09 -15.89 -8.32
CA GLN A 103 -5.83 -16.54 -8.70
C GLN A 103 -5.58 -17.82 -7.89
N VAL A 104 -5.88 -17.82 -6.58
CA VAL A 104 -5.83 -19.05 -5.77
C VAL A 104 -6.75 -20.14 -6.35
N LEU A 105 -7.99 -19.78 -6.71
CA LEU A 105 -8.96 -20.74 -7.26
C LEU A 105 -8.58 -21.27 -8.65
N LEU A 106 -7.87 -20.48 -9.46
CA LEU A 106 -7.38 -20.94 -10.75
C LEU A 106 -6.28 -22.01 -10.62
N HIS A 107 -5.54 -22.02 -9.52
CA HIS A 107 -4.40 -22.90 -9.27
C HIS A 107 -4.63 -23.89 -8.11
N VAL A 108 -5.89 -24.19 -7.75
CA VAL A 108 -6.22 -25.08 -6.64
C VAL A 108 -6.23 -26.56 -7.02
N LEU A 109 -6.22 -26.88 -8.31
CA LEU A 109 -6.32 -28.26 -8.78
C LEU A 109 -5.05 -29.06 -8.48
N PRO A 110 -5.16 -30.32 -8.03
CA PRO A 110 -4.00 -31.18 -7.81
C PRO A 110 -3.15 -31.33 -9.06
N GLY A 111 -1.84 -31.09 -8.95
CA GLY A 111 -0.89 -31.15 -10.08
C GLY A 111 -0.66 -29.85 -10.81
N ASP A 112 -1.41 -28.80 -10.51
CA ASP A 112 -1.13 -27.45 -11.01
C ASP A 112 0.16 -26.92 -10.34
N LYS A 113 1.09 -26.42 -11.15
CA LYS A 113 2.36 -25.85 -10.64
C LYS A 113 2.23 -24.46 -10.06
N GLY A 114 1.05 -23.82 -10.22
CA GLY A 114 0.84 -22.42 -9.87
C GLY A 114 1.63 -21.43 -10.73
N PHE A 115 1.58 -20.15 -10.38
CA PHE A 115 2.31 -19.08 -11.06
C PHE A 115 3.32 -18.43 -10.11
N GLY A 116 4.55 -18.23 -10.59
CA GLY A 116 5.64 -17.60 -9.86
C GLY A 116 6.24 -18.45 -8.73
N ALA A 117 7.18 -17.84 -8.01
CA ALA A 117 7.89 -18.50 -6.92
C ALA A 117 6.97 -18.74 -5.71
N THR A 118 7.41 -19.65 -4.82
CA THR A 118 6.74 -19.93 -3.55
C THR A 118 7.56 -19.43 -2.37
N PHE A 119 6.86 -18.98 -1.34
CA PHE A 119 7.44 -18.67 -0.04
C PHE A 119 6.68 -19.46 1.06
N LEU A 120 7.40 -20.22 1.88
CA LEU A 120 6.81 -21.13 2.87
C LEU A 120 5.73 -22.06 2.23
N GLU A 121 6.06 -22.66 1.09
CA GLU A 121 5.19 -23.58 0.33
C GLU A 121 3.91 -22.95 -0.26
N LEU A 122 3.69 -21.64 -0.08
CA LEU A 122 2.57 -20.91 -0.63
C LEU A 122 3.06 -19.93 -1.70
N HIS A 123 2.33 -19.83 -2.79
CA HIS A 123 2.58 -18.84 -3.84
C HIS A 123 2.29 -17.41 -3.36
N PHE A 124 2.95 -16.42 -3.94
CA PHE A 124 2.79 -15.02 -3.54
C PHE A 124 1.36 -14.48 -3.66
N TYR A 125 0.56 -14.98 -4.60
CA TYR A 125 -0.86 -14.59 -4.70
C TYR A 125 -1.69 -15.07 -3.51
N THR A 126 -1.32 -16.20 -2.88
CA THR A 126 -1.94 -16.68 -1.63
C THR A 126 -1.55 -15.77 -0.46
N TRP A 127 -0.28 -15.38 -0.37
CA TRP A 127 0.17 -14.40 0.60
C TRP A 127 -0.48 -13.03 0.40
N ALA A 128 -0.71 -12.59 -0.84
CA ALA A 128 -1.44 -11.37 -1.14
C ALA A 128 -2.89 -11.46 -0.61
N PHE A 129 -3.58 -12.60 -0.79
CA PHE A 129 -4.91 -12.83 -0.21
C PHE A 129 -4.89 -12.68 1.32
N VAL A 130 -3.97 -13.35 2.01
CA VAL A 130 -3.81 -13.26 3.48
C VAL A 130 -3.52 -11.83 3.91
N ALA A 131 -2.64 -11.13 3.20
CA ALA A 131 -2.31 -9.74 3.48
C ALA A 131 -3.53 -8.81 3.32
N TYR A 132 -4.36 -9.02 2.29
CA TYR A 132 -5.60 -8.26 2.12
C TYR A 132 -6.59 -8.48 3.25
N VAL A 133 -6.78 -9.73 3.69
CA VAL A 133 -7.63 -10.03 4.86
C VAL A 133 -7.14 -9.27 6.08
N GLY A 134 -5.83 -9.33 6.36
CA GLY A 134 -5.22 -8.60 7.49
C GLY A 134 -5.35 -7.08 7.38
N LEU A 135 -5.13 -6.52 6.19
CA LEU A 135 -5.25 -5.08 5.96
C LEU A 135 -6.70 -4.59 6.10
N ILE A 136 -7.67 -5.32 5.54
CA ILE A 136 -9.11 -4.98 5.67
C ILE A 136 -9.52 -5.02 7.14
N ALA A 137 -9.14 -6.07 7.88
CA ALA A 137 -9.43 -6.16 9.31
C ALA A 137 -8.77 -5.02 10.09
N GLY A 138 -7.50 -4.72 9.81
CA GLY A 138 -6.78 -3.60 10.43
C GLY A 138 -7.42 -2.25 10.13
N LEU A 139 -7.81 -1.98 8.88
CA LEU A 139 -8.51 -0.76 8.49
C LEU A 139 -9.88 -0.64 9.18
N ALA A 140 -10.63 -1.75 9.31
CA ALA A 140 -11.90 -1.78 10.01
C ALA A 140 -11.71 -1.46 11.51
N ILE A 141 -10.70 -2.00 12.16
CA ILE A 141 -10.36 -1.67 13.55
C ILE A 141 -9.99 -0.19 13.68
N LEU A 142 -9.12 0.33 12.79
CA LEU A 142 -8.72 1.73 12.81
C LEU A 142 -9.90 2.67 12.55
N PHE A 143 -10.85 2.27 11.70
CA PHE A 143 -12.08 3.00 11.45
C PHE A 143 -12.95 3.12 12.71
N MET A 144 -12.99 2.10 13.56
CA MET A 144 -13.76 2.08 14.80
C MET A 144 -13.11 2.91 15.92
N LEU A 145 -11.82 3.24 15.81
CA LEU A 145 -11.16 4.06 16.82
C LEU A 145 -11.67 5.51 16.77
N PRO A 146 -11.75 6.21 17.93
CA PRO A 146 -12.15 7.60 17.96
C PRO A 146 -11.18 8.44 17.13
N ASN A 147 -11.70 9.00 16.04
CA ASN A 147 -10.95 9.81 15.08
C ASN A 147 -10.57 11.14 15.73
N ARG A 148 -9.30 11.26 16.12
CA ARG A 148 -8.71 12.56 16.39
C ARG A 148 -8.09 13.05 15.08
N ASN A 149 -8.53 14.22 14.58
CA ASN A 149 -8.01 14.90 13.38
C ASN A 149 -6.53 15.35 13.56
N VAL A 150 -5.68 14.47 14.04
CA VAL A 150 -4.25 14.75 14.25
C VAL A 150 -3.50 14.36 12.97
N ARG A 151 -3.14 15.40 12.22
CA ARG A 151 -2.19 15.25 11.10
C ARG A 151 -0.84 14.83 11.66
N SER A 152 -0.26 13.77 11.14
CA SER A 152 1.09 13.37 11.50
C SER A 152 2.09 14.05 10.55
N ARG A 153 2.91 14.95 11.12
CA ARG A 153 4.01 15.62 10.40
C ARG A 153 5.38 15.17 10.91
N SER A 154 5.46 14.00 11.52
CA SER A 154 6.73 13.43 11.96
C SER A 154 7.66 13.14 10.77
N LEU A 155 8.95 13.10 11.01
CA LEU A 155 9.94 12.70 10.00
C LEU A 155 9.59 11.32 9.42
N LEU A 156 9.25 10.36 10.29
CA LEU A 156 8.83 9.02 9.90
C LEU A 156 7.62 9.04 8.94
N ALA A 157 6.57 9.81 9.29
CA ALA A 157 5.39 9.92 8.43
C ALA A 157 5.73 10.51 7.05
N ASN A 158 6.63 11.52 7.02
CA ASN A 158 7.09 12.11 5.76
C ASN A 158 7.87 11.10 4.92
N THR A 159 8.80 10.38 5.54
CA THR A 159 9.61 9.35 4.86
C THR A 159 8.74 8.25 4.29
N LEU A 160 7.78 7.72 5.05
CA LEU A 160 6.85 6.68 4.58
C LEU A 160 6.03 7.15 3.38
N VAL A 161 5.52 8.38 3.39
CA VAL A 161 4.76 8.90 2.25
C VAL A 161 5.64 9.05 1.01
N ILE A 162 6.86 9.55 1.15
CA ILE A 162 7.80 9.68 0.02
C ILE A 162 8.17 8.30 -0.53
N LEU A 163 8.49 7.34 0.33
CA LEU A 163 8.81 5.96 -0.07
C LEU A 163 7.61 5.29 -0.78
N PHE A 164 6.39 5.48 -0.27
CA PHE A 164 5.19 4.95 -0.91
C PHE A 164 4.99 5.53 -2.32
N ILE A 165 5.15 6.84 -2.49
CA ILE A 165 5.04 7.48 -3.80
C ILE A 165 6.13 6.94 -4.74
N ALA A 166 7.37 6.84 -4.27
CA ALA A 166 8.49 6.36 -5.07
C ALA A 166 8.29 4.91 -5.52
N ILE A 167 7.90 3.99 -4.62
CA ILE A 167 7.68 2.58 -5.00
C ILE A 167 6.45 2.40 -5.87
N THR A 168 5.39 3.20 -5.68
CA THR A 168 4.22 3.21 -6.57
C THR A 168 4.62 3.62 -7.98
N PHE A 169 5.43 4.67 -8.13
CA PHE A 169 5.93 5.14 -9.42
C PHE A 169 6.83 4.09 -10.08
N ALA A 170 7.71 3.43 -9.33
CA ALA A 170 8.56 2.35 -9.82
C ALA A 170 7.74 1.17 -10.36
N ASN A 171 6.72 0.72 -9.60
CA ASN A 171 5.79 -0.32 -10.03
C ASN A 171 5.00 0.08 -11.28
N LEU A 172 4.51 1.33 -11.36
CA LEU A 172 3.80 1.84 -12.54
C LEU A 172 4.73 1.85 -13.77
N ALA A 173 5.94 2.37 -13.63
CA ALA A 173 6.91 2.43 -14.72
C ALA A 173 7.26 1.01 -15.21
N SER A 174 7.51 0.06 -14.30
CA SER A 174 7.80 -1.33 -14.67
C SER A 174 6.62 -2.00 -15.38
N THR A 175 5.38 -1.71 -14.96
CA THR A 175 4.17 -2.22 -15.63
C THR A 175 4.04 -1.66 -17.05
N LEU A 176 4.28 -0.37 -17.25
CA LEU A 176 4.27 0.25 -18.58
C LEU A 176 5.36 -0.31 -19.48
N LEU A 177 6.55 -0.58 -18.95
CA LEU A 177 7.63 -1.21 -19.71
C LEU A 177 7.31 -2.66 -20.06
N GLN A 178 6.59 -3.38 -19.20
CA GLN A 178 6.21 -4.76 -19.43
C GLN A 178 5.09 -4.89 -20.44
N CYS A 179 3.98 -4.18 -20.25
CA CYS A 179 2.75 -4.35 -21.04
C CYS A 179 2.61 -3.33 -22.18
N GLY A 180 3.36 -2.22 -22.14
CA GLY A 180 3.12 -1.09 -23.05
C GLY A 180 1.77 -0.42 -22.79
N ILE A 181 1.08 -0.02 -23.87
CA ILE A 181 -0.25 0.63 -23.81
C ILE A 181 -1.37 -0.41 -24.03
N GLY A 182 -1.02 -1.64 -24.39
CA GLY A 182 -1.96 -2.75 -24.66
C GLY A 182 -2.28 -3.61 -23.44
N PRO A 183 -3.11 -4.64 -23.61
CA PRO A 183 -3.32 -5.65 -22.57
C PRO A 183 -2.03 -6.42 -22.31
N CYS A 184 -1.76 -6.73 -21.05
CA CYS A 184 -0.62 -7.55 -20.68
C CYS A 184 -0.85 -9.01 -21.10
N ALA A 185 0.22 -9.68 -21.51
CA ALA A 185 0.18 -11.12 -21.79
C ALA A 185 -0.15 -11.93 -20.53
N ASP A 186 -0.87 -13.04 -20.69
CA ASP A 186 -1.22 -13.90 -19.54
C ASP A 186 0.01 -14.59 -18.93
N ASP A 187 0.97 -14.96 -19.77
CA ASP A 187 2.27 -15.52 -19.38
C ASP A 187 3.39 -14.66 -20.00
N PRO A 188 3.77 -13.55 -19.33
CA PRO A 188 4.74 -12.61 -19.88
C PRO A 188 6.16 -13.20 -19.80
N VAL A 189 6.87 -13.25 -20.93
CA VAL A 189 8.25 -13.71 -21.03
C VAL A 189 9.25 -12.60 -21.34
N GLN A 190 8.75 -11.41 -21.71
CA GLN A 190 9.57 -10.24 -22.07
C GLN A 190 8.85 -8.93 -21.82
N TYR A 191 9.61 -7.84 -21.82
CA TYR A 191 9.07 -6.48 -21.66
C TYR A 191 8.60 -5.92 -23.00
N GLU A 192 7.33 -6.20 -23.37
CA GLU A 192 6.73 -5.80 -24.66
C GLU A 192 6.75 -4.28 -24.85
N GLY A 193 6.45 -3.50 -23.81
CA GLY A 193 6.50 -2.05 -23.85
C GLY A 193 7.91 -1.51 -24.11
N TRP A 194 8.94 -2.17 -23.55
CA TRP A 194 10.33 -1.83 -23.83
C TRP A 194 10.71 -2.12 -25.27
N ILE A 195 10.31 -3.28 -25.80
CA ILE A 195 10.57 -3.66 -27.20
C ILE A 195 9.89 -2.67 -28.15
N TRP A 196 8.63 -2.30 -27.87
CA TRP A 196 7.90 -1.30 -28.64
C TRP A 196 8.61 0.06 -28.65
N LEU A 197 9.07 0.54 -27.47
CA LEU A 197 9.83 1.78 -27.36
C LEU A 197 11.13 1.72 -28.18
N ARG A 198 11.88 0.64 -28.05
CA ARG A 198 13.15 0.44 -28.74
C ARG A 198 12.96 0.45 -30.27
N THR A 199 11.95 -0.26 -30.76
CA THR A 199 11.65 -0.31 -32.21
C THR A 199 11.13 1.03 -32.75
N ARG A 200 10.38 1.77 -31.94
CA ARG A 200 9.78 3.06 -32.37
C ARG A 200 10.78 4.20 -32.42
N PHE A 201 11.74 4.23 -31.47
CA PHE A 201 12.67 5.34 -31.30
C PHE A 201 14.12 4.99 -31.70
N GLY A 202 14.43 3.74 -32.09
CA GLY A 202 15.71 3.34 -32.70
C GLY A 202 16.90 3.29 -31.72
N PHE A 203 16.67 2.93 -30.43
CA PHE A 203 17.77 2.75 -29.48
C PHE A 203 18.41 1.37 -29.60
#